data_23894ecfbd36903332cbdf6d658a4731
#
_entry.id   23894ecfbd36903332cbdf6d658a4731
#
_cell.length_a   1.000
_cell.length_b   1.000
_cell.length_c   1.000
_cell.angle_alpha   90.00
_cell.angle_beta   90.00
_cell.angle_gamma   90.00
#
_symmetry.space_group_name_H-M   'P 1'
#
loop_
_entity.id
_entity.type
_entity.pdbx_description
1 polymer ?
#
loop_
_entity_poly.entity_id
_entity_poly.type
_entity_poly.pdbx_seq_one_letter_code
_entity_poly.pdbx_strand_id
1 'polypeptide(L)'
;MEDIIIILGIAFNLNLPLLTAWLLDHWLGDPAWLPHPVVAFGKAISFCEHRLNKGNVRFLKGAAMSLLLVAGAYLSALLLLRWAASYSPGLLLTLQVLLIFYCLAGTTLVREVCEVFKAVDRSLEEGRKQVARIVGRDTSGLSAQEVRTAALETLAENLSDGVIAPLFWYALLGVPGMFAYKMVNTLDSMIGYKNERYRRFGCFAAHLDDAANYIPARLTAFLMVVASVSYTHLRAHE
;
A
#
# COMPACT_ATOMS: atom_id res chain seq x y z
N MET A 1 1.78 -2.96 -39.22
CA MET A 1 1.32 -1.61 -38.77
C MET A 1 0.09 -1.72 -37.88
N GLU A 2 -0.90 -2.53 -38.25
CA GLU A 2 -2.11 -2.77 -37.41
C GLU A 2 -1.79 -3.32 -36.02
N ASP A 3 -0.91 -4.30 -35.91
CA ASP A 3 -0.53 -4.88 -34.62
C ASP A 3 0.13 -3.87 -33.68
N ILE A 4 0.91 -2.93 -34.21
CA ILE A 4 1.54 -1.86 -33.42
C ILE A 4 0.49 -0.88 -32.91
N ILE A 5 -0.50 -0.55 -33.73
CA ILE A 5 -1.61 0.33 -33.35
C ILE A 5 -2.49 -0.33 -32.27
N ILE A 6 -2.74 -1.63 -32.40
CA ILE A 6 -3.47 -2.42 -31.38
C ILE A 6 -2.69 -2.46 -30.07
N ILE A 7 -1.39 -2.75 -30.09
CA ILE A 7 -0.53 -2.79 -28.91
C ILE A 7 -0.46 -1.41 -28.25
N LEU A 8 -0.30 -0.34 -29.01
CA LEU A 8 -0.30 1.03 -28.51
C LEU A 8 -1.66 1.41 -27.93
N GLY A 9 -2.76 1.02 -28.55
CA GLY A 9 -4.11 1.24 -28.06
C GLY A 9 -4.37 0.49 -26.75
N ILE A 10 -3.94 -0.76 -26.63
CA ILE A 10 -4.04 -1.55 -25.40
C ILE A 10 -3.16 -0.91 -24.29
N ALA A 11 -1.91 -0.58 -24.62
CA ALA A 11 -1.00 0.06 -23.67
C ALA A 11 -1.52 1.42 -23.19
N PHE A 12 -2.12 2.23 -24.08
CA PHE A 12 -2.72 3.50 -23.72
C PHE A 12 -3.95 3.31 -22.80
N ASN A 13 -4.83 2.36 -23.11
CA ASN A 13 -6.00 2.07 -22.29
C ASN A 13 -5.65 1.50 -20.91
N LEU A 14 -4.56 0.75 -20.79
CA LEU A 14 -4.07 0.27 -19.50
C LEU A 14 -3.39 1.37 -18.67
N ASN A 15 -2.72 2.31 -19.31
CA ASN A 15 -1.96 3.34 -18.60
C ASN A 15 -2.78 4.59 -18.26
N LEU A 16 -3.84 4.90 -19.01
CA LEU A 16 -4.66 6.09 -18.76
C LEU A 16 -5.28 6.11 -17.36
N PRO A 17 -5.93 5.04 -16.84
CA PRO A 17 -6.45 5.01 -15.49
C PRO A 17 -5.35 5.18 -14.44
N LEU A 18 -4.20 4.53 -14.65
CA LEU A 18 -3.07 4.59 -13.73
C LEU A 18 -2.46 6.00 -13.67
N LEU A 19 -2.20 6.63 -14.82
CA LEU A 19 -1.66 7.98 -14.88
C LEU A 19 -2.62 9.00 -14.26
N THR A 20 -3.91 8.87 -14.53
CA THR A 20 -4.93 9.75 -13.94
C THR A 20 -5.00 9.58 -12.42
N ALA A 21 -4.98 8.34 -11.91
CA ALA A 21 -4.98 8.06 -10.49
C ALA A 21 -3.71 8.57 -9.80
N TRP A 22 -2.55 8.40 -10.44
CA TRP A 22 -1.27 8.93 -9.92
C TRP A 22 -1.27 10.46 -9.85
N LEU A 23 -1.80 11.15 -10.86
CA LEU A 23 -1.96 12.63 -10.82
C LEU A 23 -2.92 13.06 -9.70
N LEU A 24 -4.01 12.32 -9.48
CA LEU A 24 -4.92 12.58 -8.37
C LEU A 24 -4.23 12.37 -7.02
N ASP A 25 -3.47 11.29 -6.83
CA ASP A 25 -2.68 11.08 -5.61
C ASP A 25 -1.65 12.19 -5.40
N HIS A 26 -1.00 12.63 -6.48
CA HIS A 26 -0.03 13.72 -6.40
C HIS A 26 -0.64 15.06 -5.94
N TRP A 27 -1.84 15.38 -6.36
CA TRP A 27 -2.49 16.66 -6.04
C TRP A 27 -3.32 16.62 -4.76
N LEU A 28 -4.05 15.54 -4.53
CA LEU A 28 -4.96 15.43 -3.38
C LEU A 28 -4.30 14.74 -2.19
N GLY A 29 -3.37 13.83 -2.42
CA GLY A 29 -2.90 12.90 -1.40
C GLY A 29 -4.05 12.02 -0.93
N ASP A 30 -4.05 11.68 0.36
CA ASP A 30 -5.07 10.84 0.99
C ASP A 30 -5.91 11.69 1.98
N PRO A 31 -6.95 12.39 1.50
CA PRO A 31 -7.67 13.34 2.34
C PRO A 31 -8.57 12.61 3.36
N ALA A 32 -8.43 12.97 4.63
CA ALA A 32 -9.12 12.32 5.75
C ALA A 32 -10.68 12.39 5.68
N TRP A 33 -11.24 13.31 4.89
CA TRP A 33 -12.70 13.45 4.69
C TRP A 33 -13.26 12.45 3.67
N LEU A 34 -12.42 11.83 2.85
CA LEU A 34 -12.85 10.91 1.80
C LEU A 34 -13.03 9.49 2.39
N PRO A 35 -14.22 8.86 2.22
CA PRO A 35 -14.42 7.48 2.66
C PRO A 35 -13.42 6.54 2.00
N HIS A 36 -12.56 5.92 2.77
CA HIS A 36 -11.50 5.06 2.23
C HIS A 36 -11.90 3.57 2.29
N PRO A 37 -11.78 2.78 1.19
CA PRO A 37 -12.12 1.35 1.17
C PRO A 37 -11.39 0.53 2.24
N VAL A 38 -10.17 0.92 2.62
CA VAL A 38 -9.40 0.27 3.71
C VAL A 38 -10.15 0.31 5.04
N VAL A 39 -10.98 1.32 5.29
CA VAL A 39 -11.83 1.37 6.49
C VAL A 39 -12.88 0.25 6.44
N ALA A 40 -13.45 -0.03 5.27
CA ALA A 40 -14.37 -1.16 5.09
C ALA A 40 -13.63 -2.49 5.26
N PHE A 41 -12.41 -2.63 4.74
CA PHE A 41 -11.55 -3.78 4.96
C PHE A 41 -11.29 -3.99 6.46
N GLY A 42 -10.88 -2.94 7.17
CA GLY A 42 -10.64 -2.99 8.61
C GLY A 42 -11.88 -3.42 9.40
N LYS A 43 -13.07 -2.91 9.05
CA LYS A 43 -14.33 -3.34 9.67
C LYS A 43 -14.64 -4.80 9.41
N ALA A 44 -14.45 -5.28 8.19
CA ALA A 44 -14.66 -6.69 7.83
C ALA A 44 -13.69 -7.61 8.57
N ILE A 45 -12.40 -7.26 8.60
CA ILE A 45 -11.37 -8.01 9.34
C ILE A 45 -11.72 -8.06 10.84
N SER A 46 -12.02 -6.92 11.45
CA SER A 46 -12.37 -6.83 12.86
C SER A 46 -13.62 -7.64 13.20
N PHE A 47 -14.67 -7.55 12.37
CA PHE A 47 -15.89 -8.34 12.54
C PHE A 47 -15.62 -9.84 12.52
N CYS A 48 -14.85 -10.32 11.55
CA CYS A 48 -14.49 -11.73 11.42
C CYS A 48 -13.57 -12.18 12.56
N GLU A 49 -12.56 -11.36 12.92
CA GLU A 49 -11.62 -11.64 13.99
C GLU A 49 -12.33 -11.84 15.32
N HIS A 50 -13.22 -10.94 15.72
CA HIS A 50 -13.97 -11.05 16.98
C HIS A 50 -14.81 -12.33 17.07
N ARG A 51 -15.26 -12.87 15.95
CA ARG A 51 -16.06 -14.12 15.92
C ARG A 51 -15.20 -15.36 15.83
N LEU A 52 -14.14 -15.35 15.05
CA LEU A 52 -13.36 -16.53 14.69
C LEU A 52 -12.14 -16.76 15.58
N ASN A 53 -11.53 -15.71 16.15
CA ASN A 53 -10.32 -15.81 16.96
C ASN A 53 -10.60 -16.31 18.37
N LYS A 54 -11.32 -17.45 18.48
CA LYS A 54 -11.72 -18.09 19.74
C LYS A 54 -11.54 -19.59 19.66
N GLY A 55 -11.27 -20.20 20.81
CA GLY A 55 -11.18 -21.66 20.96
C GLY A 55 -9.96 -22.27 20.26
N ASN A 56 -10.10 -23.52 19.84
CA ASN A 56 -9.06 -24.27 19.16
C ASN A 56 -9.01 -23.94 17.66
N VAL A 57 -7.97 -24.41 16.95
CA VAL A 57 -7.76 -24.28 15.49
C VAL A 57 -7.72 -22.82 14.98
N ARG A 58 -7.24 -21.89 15.81
CA ARG A 58 -7.15 -20.47 15.46
C ARG A 58 -6.41 -20.21 14.15
N PHE A 59 -5.33 -20.97 13.88
CA PHE A 59 -4.57 -20.84 12.64
C PHE A 59 -5.43 -21.12 11.41
N LEU A 60 -6.18 -22.22 11.37
CA LEU A 60 -7.03 -22.58 10.23
C LEU A 60 -8.16 -21.58 10.03
N LYS A 61 -8.75 -21.08 11.12
CA LYS A 61 -9.79 -20.03 11.05
C LYS A 61 -9.22 -18.73 10.50
N GLY A 62 -8.03 -18.32 10.94
CA GLY A 62 -7.35 -17.14 10.43
C GLY A 62 -6.96 -17.28 8.96
N ALA A 63 -6.43 -18.43 8.56
CA ALA A 63 -6.09 -18.71 7.16
C ALA A 63 -7.33 -18.68 6.26
N ALA A 64 -8.40 -19.38 6.63
CA ALA A 64 -9.65 -19.38 5.87
C ALA A 64 -10.25 -17.97 5.76
N MET A 65 -10.27 -17.21 6.86
CA MET A 65 -10.72 -15.82 6.86
C MET A 65 -9.89 -14.97 5.91
N SER A 66 -8.57 -15.05 5.98
CA SER A 66 -7.67 -14.24 5.14
C SER A 66 -7.89 -14.55 3.66
N LEU A 67 -7.95 -15.83 3.29
CA LEU A 67 -8.22 -16.24 1.90
C LEU A 67 -9.59 -15.76 1.41
N LEU A 68 -10.63 -15.88 2.23
CA LEU A 68 -11.98 -15.42 1.87
C LEU A 68 -12.05 -13.90 1.70
N LEU A 69 -11.40 -13.14 2.56
CA LEU A 69 -11.39 -11.67 2.47
C LEU A 69 -10.58 -11.19 1.25
N VAL A 70 -9.43 -11.80 0.97
CA VAL A 70 -8.61 -11.47 -0.21
C VAL A 70 -9.35 -11.84 -1.50
N ALA A 71 -9.93 -13.04 -1.57
CA ALA A 71 -10.74 -13.45 -2.71
C ALA A 71 -11.98 -12.56 -2.87
N GLY A 72 -12.64 -12.19 -1.76
CA GLY A 72 -13.77 -11.27 -1.74
C GLY A 72 -13.40 -9.87 -2.27
N ALA A 73 -12.25 -9.34 -1.87
CA ALA A 73 -11.73 -8.06 -2.37
C ALA A 73 -11.46 -8.13 -3.88
N TYR A 74 -10.78 -9.18 -4.36
CA TYR A 74 -10.54 -9.39 -5.77
C TYR A 74 -11.84 -9.48 -6.58
N LEU A 75 -12.75 -10.36 -6.16
CA LEU A 75 -14.00 -10.61 -6.86
C LEU A 75 -14.92 -9.38 -6.83
N SER A 76 -15.00 -8.66 -5.73
CA SER A 76 -15.82 -7.44 -5.65
C SER A 76 -15.33 -6.36 -6.62
N ALA A 77 -14.03 -6.13 -6.70
CA ALA A 77 -13.45 -5.20 -7.67
C ALA A 77 -13.69 -5.68 -9.12
N LEU A 78 -13.46 -6.97 -9.39
CA LEU A 78 -13.68 -7.55 -10.71
C LEU A 78 -15.14 -7.43 -11.17
N LEU A 79 -16.08 -7.77 -10.30
CA LEU A 79 -17.51 -7.71 -10.62
C LEU A 79 -17.99 -6.26 -10.79
N LEU A 80 -17.51 -5.35 -9.93
CA LEU A 80 -17.79 -3.91 -10.05
C LEU A 80 -17.32 -3.34 -11.38
N LEU A 81 -16.10 -3.67 -11.80
CA LEU A 81 -15.54 -3.19 -13.07
C LEU A 81 -16.24 -3.83 -14.27
N ARG A 82 -16.59 -5.12 -14.21
CA ARG A 82 -17.40 -5.78 -15.27
C ARG A 82 -18.79 -5.16 -15.39
N TRP A 83 -19.42 -4.88 -14.27
CA TRP A 83 -20.70 -4.18 -14.24
C TRP A 83 -20.57 -2.78 -14.86
N ALA A 84 -19.58 -2.00 -14.48
CA ALA A 84 -19.34 -0.68 -15.05
C ALA A 84 -19.09 -0.72 -16.57
N ALA A 85 -18.33 -1.71 -17.04
CA ALA A 85 -18.07 -1.91 -18.46
C ALA A 85 -19.35 -2.19 -19.28
N SER A 86 -20.36 -2.79 -18.68
CA SER A 86 -21.66 -3.02 -19.34
C SER A 86 -22.51 -1.75 -19.48
N TYR A 87 -22.21 -0.70 -18.70
CA TYR A 87 -22.91 0.58 -18.76
C TYR A 87 -22.26 1.58 -19.71
N SER A 88 -21.00 1.92 -19.45
CA SER A 88 -20.26 2.84 -20.33
C SER A 88 -18.75 2.78 -20.09
N PRO A 89 -17.94 3.06 -21.14
CA PRO A 89 -16.49 3.18 -21.00
C PRO A 89 -16.07 4.27 -20.00
N GLY A 90 -16.81 5.37 -19.91
CA GLY A 90 -16.54 6.45 -18.98
C GLY A 90 -16.72 6.03 -17.52
N LEU A 91 -17.77 5.26 -17.20
CA LEU A 91 -17.99 4.74 -15.86
C LEU A 91 -16.89 3.74 -15.47
N LEU A 92 -16.51 2.85 -16.40
CA LEU A 92 -15.40 1.92 -16.19
C LEU A 92 -14.11 2.68 -15.86
N LEU A 93 -13.74 3.67 -16.68
CA LEU A 93 -12.54 4.49 -16.46
C LEU A 93 -12.59 5.18 -15.09
N THR A 94 -13.70 5.79 -14.73
CA THR A 94 -13.86 6.48 -13.45
C THR A 94 -13.64 5.54 -12.27
N LEU A 95 -14.25 4.34 -12.30
CA LEU A 95 -14.10 3.37 -11.21
C LEU A 95 -12.70 2.77 -11.16
N GLN A 96 -12.05 2.55 -12.30
CA GLN A 96 -10.64 2.15 -12.33
C GLN A 96 -9.74 3.19 -11.67
N VAL A 97 -9.89 4.46 -12.07
CA VAL A 97 -9.13 5.58 -11.49
C VAL A 97 -9.32 5.66 -9.98
N LEU A 98 -10.57 5.59 -9.50
CA LEU A 98 -10.86 5.66 -8.07
C LEU A 98 -10.27 4.49 -7.29
N LEU A 99 -10.41 3.25 -7.79
CA LEU A 99 -9.85 2.08 -7.11
C LEU A 99 -8.32 2.11 -7.07
N ILE A 100 -7.66 2.54 -8.15
CA ILE A 100 -6.21 2.71 -8.20
C ILE A 100 -5.78 3.81 -7.22
N PHE A 101 -6.43 4.97 -7.24
CA PHE A 101 -6.16 6.08 -6.35
C PHE A 101 -6.18 5.65 -4.87
N TYR A 102 -7.20 4.90 -4.44
CA TYR A 102 -7.28 4.38 -3.08
C TYR A 102 -6.24 3.31 -2.72
N CYS A 103 -5.58 2.73 -3.70
CA CYS A 103 -4.52 1.75 -3.45
C CYS A 103 -3.13 2.40 -3.37
N LEU A 104 -2.96 3.61 -3.90
CA LEU A 104 -1.71 4.38 -3.86
C LEU A 104 -1.67 5.28 -2.61
N ALA A 105 -0.49 5.48 -2.06
CA ALA A 105 -0.26 6.33 -0.89
C ALA A 105 1.06 7.12 -1.02
N GLY A 106 1.47 7.48 -2.24
CA GLY A 106 2.78 8.08 -2.51
C GLY A 106 2.92 9.48 -1.92
N THR A 107 1.97 10.35 -2.18
CA THR A 107 2.02 11.76 -1.75
C THR A 107 1.95 11.91 -0.25
N THR A 108 1.07 11.17 0.41
CA THR A 108 0.94 11.21 1.87
C THR A 108 2.22 10.73 2.55
N LEU A 109 2.83 9.65 2.04
CA LEU A 109 4.09 9.12 2.53
C LEU A 109 5.23 10.14 2.46
N VAL A 110 5.43 10.77 1.29
CA VAL A 110 6.46 11.78 1.09
C VAL A 110 6.24 12.97 2.03
N ARG A 111 5.01 13.43 2.16
CA ARG A 111 4.63 14.53 3.06
C ARG A 111 4.98 14.23 4.52
N GLU A 112 4.57 13.07 5.03
CA GLU A 112 4.83 12.68 6.42
C GLU A 112 6.33 12.60 6.72
N VAL A 113 7.13 12.02 5.82
CA VAL A 113 8.58 11.96 6.00
C VAL A 113 9.22 13.34 5.94
N CYS A 114 8.84 14.20 4.99
CA CYS A 114 9.33 15.57 4.92
C CYS A 114 9.00 16.37 6.20
N GLU A 115 7.81 16.17 6.79
CA GLU A 115 7.44 16.83 8.05
C GLU A 115 8.30 16.34 9.22
N VAL A 116 8.75 15.07 9.25
CA VAL A 116 9.73 14.62 10.27
C VAL A 116 11.05 15.38 10.13
N PHE A 117 11.58 15.50 8.93
CA PHE A 117 12.84 16.25 8.71
C PHE A 117 12.70 17.71 9.13
N LYS A 118 11.67 18.41 8.71
CA LYS A 118 11.38 19.78 9.11
C LYS A 118 11.22 19.92 10.63
N ALA A 119 10.60 18.95 11.29
CA ALA A 119 10.42 18.95 12.74
C ALA A 119 11.76 18.79 13.48
N VAL A 120 12.62 17.85 13.00
CA VAL A 120 13.98 17.67 13.56
C VAL A 120 14.84 18.92 13.42
N ASP A 121 14.71 19.63 12.31
CA ASP A 121 15.46 20.86 12.06
C ASP A 121 15.00 22.03 12.98
N ARG A 122 13.75 22.01 13.47
CA ARG A 122 13.25 22.96 14.48
C ARG A 122 13.68 22.59 15.89
N SER A 123 13.44 21.35 16.30
CA SER A 123 13.91 20.81 17.57
C SER A 123 13.88 19.27 17.59
N LEU A 124 14.79 18.68 18.37
CA LEU A 124 14.81 17.23 18.55
C LEU A 124 13.51 16.69 19.15
N GLU A 125 12.88 17.43 20.05
CA GLU A 125 11.65 17.01 20.70
C GLU A 125 10.46 16.99 19.73
N GLU A 126 10.35 17.99 18.86
CA GLU A 126 9.35 18.01 17.78
C GLU A 126 9.59 16.87 16.79
N GLY A 127 10.85 16.61 16.43
CA GLY A 127 11.23 15.50 15.57
C GLY A 127 10.82 14.14 16.14
N ARG A 128 11.06 13.91 17.44
CA ARG A 128 10.62 12.70 18.14
C ARG A 128 9.11 12.53 18.15
N LYS A 129 8.36 13.61 18.40
CA LYS A 129 6.89 13.60 18.36
C LYS A 129 6.37 13.30 16.96
N GLN A 130 6.97 13.90 15.93
CA GLN A 130 6.53 13.71 14.55
C GLN A 130 6.84 12.30 14.06
N VAL A 131 8.05 11.76 14.30
CA VAL A 131 8.39 10.39 13.90
C VAL A 131 7.56 9.34 14.63
N ALA A 132 7.18 9.56 15.89
CA ALA A 132 6.31 8.67 16.65
C ALA A 132 4.93 8.43 15.98
N ARG A 133 4.49 9.30 15.07
CA ARG A 133 3.24 9.13 14.32
C ARG A 133 3.32 8.09 13.23
N ILE A 134 4.53 7.83 12.73
CA ILE A 134 4.77 6.98 11.56
C ILE A 134 5.56 5.71 11.88
N VAL A 135 6.13 5.60 13.08
CA VAL A 135 6.84 4.39 13.54
C VAL A 135 6.13 3.74 14.71
N GLY A 136 6.16 2.41 14.78
CA GLY A 136 5.49 1.63 15.83
C GLY A 136 6.36 1.36 17.08
N ARG A 137 7.46 2.13 17.28
CA ARG A 137 8.40 1.95 18.40
C ARG A 137 8.50 3.21 19.26
N ASP A 138 9.05 3.06 20.47
CA ASP A 138 9.36 4.21 21.33
C ASP A 138 10.44 5.09 20.68
N THR A 139 10.17 6.39 20.63
CA THR A 139 11.03 7.40 19.98
C THR A 139 11.66 8.37 20.99
N SER A 140 11.32 8.26 22.28
CA SER A 140 11.71 9.22 23.32
C SER A 140 13.22 9.35 23.52
N GLY A 141 13.96 8.26 23.29
CA GLY A 141 15.41 8.21 23.46
C GLY A 141 16.22 8.49 22.18
N LEU A 142 15.58 8.66 21.02
CA LEU A 142 16.29 8.77 19.75
C LEU A 142 17.04 10.10 19.61
N SER A 143 18.29 10.04 19.13
CA SER A 143 19.03 11.23 18.66
C SER A 143 18.44 11.79 17.36
N ALA A 144 18.84 12.99 16.96
CA ALA A 144 18.38 13.59 15.70
C ALA A 144 18.69 12.71 14.47
N GLN A 145 19.84 12.06 14.46
CA GLN A 145 20.22 11.13 13.38
C GLN A 145 19.34 9.89 13.38
N GLU A 146 19.08 9.31 14.54
CA GLU A 146 18.22 8.13 14.66
C GLU A 146 16.77 8.43 14.28
N VAL A 147 16.26 9.63 14.57
CA VAL A 147 14.93 10.08 14.12
C VAL A 147 14.88 10.16 12.59
N ARG A 148 15.92 10.74 11.94
CA ARG A 148 15.99 10.78 10.47
C ARG A 148 16.11 9.37 9.86
N THR A 149 16.92 8.51 10.46
CA THR A 149 17.07 7.11 10.03
C THR A 149 15.73 6.36 10.14
N ALA A 150 15.03 6.49 11.26
CA ALA A 150 13.72 5.87 11.45
C ALA A 150 12.68 6.35 10.41
N ALA A 151 12.71 7.64 10.06
CA ALA A 151 11.84 8.17 9.01
C ALA A 151 12.17 7.59 7.63
N LEU A 152 13.46 7.41 7.30
CA LEU A 152 13.89 6.79 6.04
C LEU A 152 13.60 5.29 5.99
N GLU A 153 13.75 4.57 7.09
CA GLU A 153 13.35 3.16 7.21
C GLU A 153 11.85 3.00 6.91
N THR A 154 11.02 3.84 7.55
CA THR A 154 9.57 3.86 7.32
C THR A 154 9.23 4.27 5.90
N LEU A 155 9.97 5.21 5.30
CA LEU A 155 9.82 5.56 3.89
C LEU A 155 10.06 4.35 2.99
N ALA A 156 11.14 3.62 3.21
CA ALA A 156 11.50 2.45 2.39
C ALA A 156 10.45 1.34 2.48
N GLU A 157 9.98 1.04 3.70
CA GLU A 157 8.92 0.06 3.96
C GLU A 157 7.60 0.47 3.28
N ASN A 158 7.13 1.68 3.56
CA ASN A 158 5.86 2.16 3.01
C ASN A 158 5.92 2.47 1.51
N LEU A 159 7.09 2.77 0.94
CA LEU A 159 7.25 2.88 -0.51
C LEU A 159 7.03 1.53 -1.19
N SER A 160 7.52 0.45 -0.57
CA SER A 160 7.20 -0.90 -1.02
C SER A 160 5.70 -1.17 -0.97
N ASP A 161 5.11 -1.04 0.21
CA ASP A 161 3.74 -1.47 0.50
C ASP A 161 2.65 -0.54 -0.05
N GLY A 162 2.96 0.75 -0.14
CA GLY A 162 2.01 1.79 -0.57
C GLY A 162 2.12 2.19 -2.04
N VAL A 163 3.21 1.80 -2.74
CA VAL A 163 3.42 2.19 -4.14
C VAL A 163 3.87 1.02 -5.01
N ILE A 164 5.03 0.44 -4.73
CA ILE A 164 5.65 -0.53 -5.64
C ILE A 164 4.88 -1.86 -5.68
N ALA A 165 4.48 -2.39 -4.54
CA ALA A 165 3.72 -3.63 -4.50
C ALA A 165 2.31 -3.48 -5.09
N PRO A 166 1.52 -2.43 -4.79
CA PRO A 166 0.30 -2.14 -5.54
C PRO A 166 0.50 -2.11 -7.05
N LEU A 167 1.52 -1.40 -7.54
CA LEU A 167 1.83 -1.31 -8.98
C LEU A 167 2.25 -2.67 -9.57
N PHE A 168 3.02 -3.47 -8.85
CA PHE A 168 3.40 -4.81 -9.24
C PHE A 168 2.18 -5.71 -9.42
N TRP A 169 1.26 -5.72 -8.47
CA TRP A 169 0.04 -6.51 -8.54
C TRP A 169 -0.96 -5.98 -9.57
N TYR A 170 -0.94 -4.65 -9.81
CA TYR A 170 -1.65 -4.05 -10.94
C TYR A 170 -1.12 -4.56 -12.27
N ALA A 171 0.19 -4.61 -12.45
CA ALA A 171 0.82 -5.09 -13.68
C ALA A 171 0.52 -6.57 -13.98
N LEU A 172 0.38 -7.39 -12.94
CA LEU A 172 0.10 -8.83 -13.09
C LEU A 172 -1.39 -9.15 -13.24
N LEU A 173 -2.26 -8.51 -12.45
CA LEU A 173 -3.67 -8.89 -12.29
C LEU A 173 -4.64 -7.73 -12.47
N GLY A 174 -4.15 -6.57 -12.91
CA GLY A 174 -4.97 -5.35 -13.07
C GLY A 174 -5.47 -4.77 -11.75
N VAL A 175 -6.48 -3.91 -11.85
CA VAL A 175 -7.09 -3.24 -10.69
C VAL A 175 -7.60 -4.23 -9.62
N PRO A 176 -8.25 -5.37 -9.96
CA PRO A 176 -8.66 -6.34 -8.96
C PRO A 176 -7.49 -6.93 -8.16
N GLY A 177 -6.35 -7.18 -8.82
CA GLY A 177 -5.14 -7.68 -8.16
C GLY A 177 -4.53 -6.67 -7.19
N MET A 178 -4.46 -5.41 -7.60
CA MET A 178 -4.02 -4.29 -6.76
C MET A 178 -4.92 -4.14 -5.52
N PHE A 179 -6.24 -4.25 -5.69
CA PHE A 179 -7.21 -4.15 -4.61
C PHE A 179 -7.15 -5.34 -3.64
N ALA A 180 -6.92 -6.56 -4.16
CA ALA A 180 -6.68 -7.75 -3.36
C ALA A 180 -5.38 -7.65 -2.55
N TYR A 181 -4.30 -7.15 -3.16
CA TYR A 181 -3.06 -6.88 -2.43
C TYR A 181 -3.28 -5.89 -1.28
N LYS A 182 -4.07 -4.83 -1.49
CA LYS A 182 -4.41 -3.88 -0.41
C LYS A 182 -5.14 -4.56 0.75
N MET A 183 -5.96 -5.59 0.49
CA MET A 183 -6.56 -6.42 1.53
C MET A 183 -5.50 -7.26 2.26
N VAL A 184 -4.53 -7.86 1.55
CA VAL A 184 -3.42 -8.61 2.16
C VAL A 184 -2.64 -7.72 3.13
N ASN A 185 -2.20 -6.57 2.67
CA ASN A 185 -1.45 -5.59 3.48
C ASN A 185 -2.26 -5.08 4.68
N THR A 186 -3.59 -4.88 4.53
CA THR A 186 -4.47 -4.49 5.64
C THR A 186 -4.63 -5.63 6.66
N LEU A 187 -4.69 -6.87 6.22
CA LEU A 187 -4.74 -8.04 7.10
C LEU A 187 -3.49 -8.13 7.96
N ASP A 188 -2.30 -8.02 7.37
CA ASP A 188 -1.05 -8.03 8.12
C ASP A 188 -1.01 -6.88 9.13
N SER A 189 -1.29 -5.66 8.71
CA SER A 189 -1.31 -4.48 9.58
C SER A 189 -2.28 -4.58 10.75
N MET A 190 -3.36 -5.37 10.65
CA MET A 190 -4.36 -5.50 11.72
C MET A 190 -4.16 -6.73 12.60
N ILE A 191 -3.73 -7.85 12.04
CA ILE A 191 -3.68 -9.14 12.76
C ILE A 191 -2.34 -9.87 12.61
N GLY A 192 -1.36 -9.36 11.84
CA GLY A 192 -0.03 -9.97 11.63
C GLY A 192 0.91 -9.92 12.86
N TYR A 193 0.50 -9.25 13.93
CA TYR A 193 1.34 -9.08 15.12
C TYR A 193 1.66 -10.38 15.85
N LYS A 194 2.91 -10.51 16.35
CA LYS A 194 3.39 -11.67 17.11
C LYS A 194 3.01 -11.65 18.61
N ASN A 195 1.91 -10.98 18.99
CA ASN A 195 1.39 -11.00 20.35
C ASN A 195 0.53 -12.25 20.62
N GLU A 196 0.19 -12.51 21.89
CA GLU A 196 -0.60 -13.69 22.30
C GLU A 196 -1.96 -13.82 21.58
N ARG A 197 -2.59 -12.68 21.27
CA ARG A 197 -3.89 -12.62 20.61
C ARG A 197 -3.80 -13.12 19.17
N TYR A 198 -2.77 -12.69 18.42
CA TYR A 198 -2.67 -12.87 16.97
C TYR A 198 -1.64 -13.90 16.53
N ARG A 199 -0.71 -14.31 17.41
CA ARG A 199 0.41 -15.22 17.09
C ARG A 199 -0.02 -16.47 16.30
N ARG A 200 -1.19 -17.04 16.61
CA ARG A 200 -1.74 -18.21 15.88
C ARG A 200 -2.74 -17.81 14.81
N PHE A 201 -3.59 -16.85 15.11
CA PHE A 201 -4.68 -16.46 14.22
C PHE A 201 -4.20 -15.66 13.00
N GLY A 202 -3.32 -14.68 13.20
CA GLY A 202 -2.77 -13.82 12.16
C GLY A 202 -1.55 -14.38 11.44
N CYS A 203 -1.01 -15.53 11.89
CA CYS A 203 0.21 -16.12 11.32
C CYS A 203 0.13 -16.31 9.80
N PHE A 204 -0.99 -16.79 9.28
CA PHE A 204 -1.18 -16.96 7.84
C PHE A 204 -1.21 -15.62 7.11
N ALA A 205 -1.87 -14.60 7.66
CA ALA A 205 -1.94 -13.26 7.07
C ALA A 205 -0.53 -12.65 6.94
N ALA A 206 0.30 -12.73 7.99
CA ALA A 206 1.67 -12.26 7.97
C ALA A 206 2.51 -12.97 6.89
N HIS A 207 2.46 -14.31 6.81
CA HIS A 207 3.19 -15.05 5.77
C HIS A 207 2.67 -14.78 4.35
N LEU A 208 1.37 -14.51 4.21
CA LEU A 208 0.78 -14.15 2.93
C LEU A 208 1.28 -12.79 2.45
N ASP A 209 1.38 -11.83 3.37
CA ASP A 209 1.95 -10.49 3.09
C ASP A 209 3.45 -10.61 2.77
N ASP A 210 4.24 -11.35 3.56
CA ASP A 210 5.64 -11.63 3.28
C ASP A 210 5.83 -12.21 1.86
N ALA A 211 4.99 -13.15 1.46
CA ALA A 211 5.03 -13.77 0.13
C ALA A 211 4.61 -12.79 -0.98
N ALA A 212 3.56 -11.99 -0.75
CA ALA A 212 3.09 -11.00 -1.70
C ALA A 212 4.08 -9.84 -1.90
N ASN A 213 4.84 -9.51 -0.86
CA ASN A 213 5.87 -8.47 -0.87
C ASN A 213 7.28 -8.97 -1.23
N TYR A 214 7.47 -10.28 -1.40
CA TYR A 214 8.81 -10.84 -1.62
C TYR A 214 9.54 -10.26 -2.84
N ILE A 215 8.88 -10.15 -3.97
CA ILE A 215 9.43 -9.52 -5.19
C ILE A 215 9.34 -7.98 -5.12
N PRO A 216 8.19 -7.37 -4.78
CA PRO A 216 8.08 -5.92 -4.68
C PRO A 216 9.10 -5.26 -3.77
N ALA A 217 9.37 -5.81 -2.59
CA ALA A 217 10.36 -5.26 -1.66
C ALA A 217 11.78 -5.24 -2.25
N ARG A 218 12.17 -6.27 -3.01
CA ARG A 218 13.47 -6.31 -3.69
C ARG A 218 13.52 -5.32 -4.84
N LEU A 219 12.43 -5.19 -5.59
CA LEU A 219 12.31 -4.18 -6.64
C LEU A 219 12.41 -2.77 -6.07
N THR A 220 11.75 -2.51 -4.94
CA THR A 220 11.84 -1.24 -4.21
C THR A 220 13.28 -0.93 -3.81
N ALA A 221 13.97 -1.88 -3.17
CA ALA A 221 15.36 -1.72 -2.77
C ALA A 221 16.27 -1.42 -3.99
N PHE A 222 16.10 -2.15 -5.08
CA PHE A 222 16.84 -1.91 -6.32
C PHE A 222 16.59 -0.50 -6.89
N LEU A 223 15.33 -0.08 -6.98
CA LEU A 223 14.96 1.26 -7.48
C LEU A 223 15.51 2.37 -6.60
N MET A 224 15.48 2.20 -5.27
CA MET A 224 16.06 3.16 -4.32
C MET A 224 17.57 3.30 -4.51
N VAL A 225 18.30 2.19 -4.71
CA VAL A 225 19.74 2.22 -4.99
C VAL A 225 20.01 2.95 -6.31
N VAL A 226 19.30 2.62 -7.38
CA VAL A 226 19.45 3.29 -8.69
C VAL A 226 19.19 4.79 -8.57
N ALA A 227 18.12 5.18 -7.88
CA ALA A 227 17.77 6.58 -7.66
C ALA A 227 18.86 7.34 -6.86
N SER A 228 19.40 6.71 -5.80
CA SER A 228 20.44 7.33 -4.97
C SER A 228 21.76 7.51 -5.73
N VAL A 229 22.17 6.52 -6.52
CA VAL A 229 23.39 6.58 -7.35
C VAL A 229 23.23 7.66 -8.44
N SER A 230 22.09 7.68 -9.12
CA SER A 230 21.80 8.68 -10.17
C SER A 230 21.84 10.11 -9.61
N TYR A 231 21.25 10.33 -8.44
CA TYR A 231 21.25 11.64 -7.78
C TYR A 231 22.66 12.07 -7.37
N THR A 232 23.46 11.17 -6.81
CA THR A 232 24.85 11.46 -6.38
C THR A 232 25.73 11.81 -7.59
N HIS A 233 25.54 11.10 -8.71
CA HIS A 233 26.30 11.36 -9.94
C HIS A 233 25.97 12.73 -10.56
N LEU A 234 24.68 13.09 -10.59
CA LEU A 234 24.24 14.42 -11.09
C LEU A 234 24.83 15.57 -10.25
N ARG A 235 24.82 15.43 -8.92
CA ARG A 235 25.32 16.46 -8.00
C ARG A 235 26.85 16.58 -7.97
N ALA A 236 27.57 15.55 -8.38
CA ALA A 236 29.04 15.58 -8.48
C ALA A 236 29.53 16.35 -9.72
N HIS A 237 28.66 16.71 -10.64
CA HIS A 237 28.94 17.47 -11.87
C HIS A 237 28.45 18.92 -11.82
N GLU A 238 27.82 19.37 -10.71
CA GLU A 238 27.52 20.76 -10.37
C GLU A 238 28.62 21.38 -9.48
#